data_ba110ce934967b4c9f4c89ebf02c4cdd
#
_entry.id   ba110ce934967b4c9f4c89ebf02c4cdd
#
_cell.length_a   1.000
_cell.length_b   1.000
_cell.length_c   1.000
_cell.angle_alpha   90.00
_cell.angle_beta   90.00
_cell.angle_gamma   90.00
#
_symmetry.space_group_name_H-M   'P 1'
#
loop_
_entity.id
_entity.type
_entity.pdbx_description
1 polymer ?
#
loop_
_entity_poly.entity_id
_entity_poly.type
_entity_poly.pdbx_seq_one_letter_code
_entity_poly.pdbx_strand_id
1 'polypeptide(L)'
;MVNIYAMKKNNTHKEAMPVLGIVKKSTALGLFAGLFTCNMVNAQMVNNGEVKVADRTIMAVYMDYSNGTSGDFINDGETYIFQNRNNDGKVSYTPALNGTTYFEGKQQQLIEGTKQADFQNIIYDNVSALVPFDLTTKISVGKNSDYKNGIINALYENGKMIFLENAAHTSAGDQSFVDGKVEKRGNAGFQFPVGNELFFRPSYHAANGSQGNVYTTQYFYQNSDSQYSHTSKDEDIVTINDKEYWVITQDQGSENIVLSLTLDHDTTPSGFFVQNEETELAIVRWNGTKWVNEHGVLSDDISGEAYSNLLTGTVSGYGIFTMALVKKTDNREKDDLIVYNAVSPNDDGINDTFHIEGIDQYPDNTVEIYNRWGVKVFDAVSYNESDNMFKGYSDGRVTVKRGDKLPTGTYFYILKYNKKGKGQQKAGYLYINNQ
;
A
#
# COMPACT_ATOMS: atom_id res chain seq x y z
N MET A 1 -16.62 -14.96 -35.39
CA MET A 1 -15.63 -13.87 -35.59
C MET A 1 -16.44 -12.55 -35.53
N VAL A 2 -16.42 -11.91 -34.39
CA VAL A 2 -17.11 -10.63 -34.18
C VAL A 2 -16.08 -9.53 -34.46
N ASN A 3 -16.27 -8.80 -35.53
CA ASN A 3 -15.42 -7.64 -35.83
C ASN A 3 -15.78 -6.50 -34.88
N ILE A 4 -14.97 -6.28 -33.87
CA ILE A 4 -15.04 -5.07 -33.04
C ILE A 4 -14.12 -4.05 -33.71
N TYR A 5 -14.72 -2.94 -34.22
CA TYR A 5 -13.94 -1.86 -34.80
C TYR A 5 -13.16 -1.13 -33.70
N ALA A 6 -11.84 -1.21 -33.75
CA ALA A 6 -10.95 -0.39 -32.95
C ALA A 6 -10.83 1.01 -33.59
N MET A 7 -11.21 2.05 -32.85
CA MET A 7 -10.97 3.43 -33.32
C MET A 7 -9.53 3.84 -33.08
N LYS A 8 -8.84 4.24 -34.14
CA LYS A 8 -7.50 4.79 -34.10
C LYS A 8 -7.57 6.27 -33.66
N LYS A 9 -6.81 6.64 -32.65
CA LYS A 9 -6.74 8.02 -32.14
C LYS A 9 -6.15 8.95 -33.22
N ASN A 10 -6.99 9.69 -33.92
CA ASN A 10 -6.58 10.85 -34.72
C ASN A 10 -7.09 12.10 -34.03
N ASN A 11 -6.18 12.93 -33.53
CA ASN A 11 -6.48 14.28 -33.09
C ASN A 11 -6.90 15.12 -34.29
N THR A 12 -8.18 15.53 -34.38
CA THR A 12 -8.58 16.87 -34.91
C THR A 12 -10.07 17.04 -34.86
N HIS A 13 -10.49 18.20 -34.37
CA HIS A 13 -11.69 19.00 -34.57
C HIS A 13 -13.09 18.51 -34.20
N LYS A 14 -13.70 19.35 -33.35
CA LYS A 14 -15.13 19.45 -33.03
C LYS A 14 -15.93 19.82 -34.27
N GLU A 15 -16.98 19.08 -34.58
CA GLU A 15 -18.13 19.60 -35.35
C GLU A 15 -19.46 19.29 -34.66
N ALA A 16 -20.34 20.27 -34.71
CA ALA A 16 -21.60 20.31 -34.01
C ALA A 16 -22.67 19.48 -34.75
N MET A 17 -23.54 18.78 -34.02
CA MET A 17 -24.72 18.13 -34.54
C MET A 17 -25.86 19.12 -34.82
N PRO A 18 -26.67 18.92 -35.88
CA PRO A 18 -27.81 19.77 -36.17
C PRO A 18 -29.05 19.38 -35.34
N VAL A 19 -29.73 20.41 -34.88
CA VAL A 19 -31.01 20.35 -34.18
C VAL A 19 -32.11 20.00 -35.18
N LEU A 20 -32.86 18.93 -34.92
CA LEU A 20 -34.05 18.60 -35.74
C LEU A 20 -35.30 19.23 -35.13
N GLY A 21 -36.01 19.97 -35.95
CA GLY A 21 -37.14 20.83 -35.60
C GLY A 21 -38.43 20.09 -35.22
N ILE A 22 -39.19 20.78 -34.38
CA ILE A 22 -40.51 20.42 -33.87
C ILE A 22 -41.58 20.66 -34.94
N VAL A 23 -42.40 19.64 -35.24
CA VAL A 23 -43.68 19.84 -35.91
C VAL A 23 -44.81 19.56 -34.93
N LYS A 24 -45.57 20.62 -34.60
CA LYS A 24 -46.82 20.54 -33.84
C LYS A 24 -47.96 20.09 -34.80
N LYS A 25 -48.72 19.07 -34.40
CA LYS A 25 -50.18 18.99 -34.70
C LYS A 25 -50.92 18.33 -33.55
N SER A 26 -51.93 19.01 -33.09
CA SER A 26 -52.92 18.66 -32.09
C SER A 26 -53.97 17.68 -32.62
N THR A 27 -54.42 16.75 -31.79
CA THR A 27 -55.82 16.52 -31.34
C THR A 27 -56.09 15.05 -31.06
N ALA A 28 -56.72 14.87 -29.94
CA ALA A 28 -57.68 13.86 -29.51
C ALA A 28 -57.29 12.97 -28.33
N LEU A 29 -58.03 13.22 -27.31
CA LEU A 29 -58.12 12.58 -26.00
C LEU A 29 -58.52 11.10 -26.15
N GLY A 30 -57.65 10.21 -25.63
CA GLY A 30 -57.95 8.82 -25.38
C GLY A 30 -57.15 8.36 -24.17
N LEU A 31 -57.82 8.27 -23.02
CA LEU A 31 -57.23 7.77 -21.78
C LEU A 31 -57.02 6.26 -21.94
N PHE A 32 -55.80 5.83 -22.31
CA PHE A 32 -55.32 4.46 -22.12
C PHE A 32 -54.27 4.48 -21.05
N ALA A 33 -54.65 4.13 -19.83
CA ALA A 33 -53.72 3.80 -18.76
C ALA A 33 -53.07 2.46 -19.08
N GLY A 34 -52.12 2.47 -19.99
CA GLY A 34 -51.19 1.36 -20.18
C GLY A 34 -50.15 1.42 -19.09
N LEU A 35 -50.18 0.48 -18.17
CA LEU A 35 -49.01 0.18 -17.31
C LEU A 35 -47.84 -0.19 -18.24
N PHE A 36 -47.03 0.78 -18.60
CA PHE A 36 -45.69 0.51 -19.11
C PHE A 36 -44.87 -0.03 -17.93
N THR A 37 -44.85 -1.34 -17.73
CA THR A 37 -43.73 -1.99 -17.06
C THR A 37 -42.53 -1.77 -17.95
N CYS A 38 -41.73 -0.75 -17.63
CA CYS A 38 -40.42 -0.55 -18.22
C CYS A 38 -39.56 -1.71 -17.73
N ASN A 39 -39.53 -2.82 -18.48
CA ASN A 39 -38.51 -3.82 -18.31
C ASN A 39 -37.20 -3.12 -18.64
N MET A 40 -36.41 -2.80 -17.62
CA MET A 40 -35.03 -2.38 -17.81
C MET A 40 -34.31 -3.56 -18.45
N VAL A 41 -34.12 -3.54 -19.74
CA VAL A 41 -33.24 -4.45 -20.44
C VAL A 41 -31.84 -3.98 -20.15
N ASN A 42 -31.19 -4.62 -19.19
CA ASN A 42 -29.77 -4.39 -18.97
C ASN A 42 -29.00 -4.98 -20.15
N ALA A 43 -28.43 -4.11 -20.98
CA ALA A 43 -27.54 -4.55 -22.03
C ALA A 43 -26.24 -5.06 -21.38
N GLN A 44 -25.77 -6.22 -21.84
CA GLN A 44 -24.53 -6.83 -21.38
C GLN A 44 -23.68 -7.22 -22.59
N MET A 45 -22.36 -6.98 -22.48
CA MET A 45 -21.37 -7.51 -23.42
C MET A 45 -20.78 -8.78 -22.85
N VAL A 46 -20.91 -9.90 -23.56
CA VAL A 46 -20.38 -11.21 -23.15
C VAL A 46 -19.29 -11.67 -24.10
N ASN A 47 -18.12 -11.99 -23.54
CA ASN A 47 -17.02 -12.62 -24.27
C ASN A 47 -16.95 -14.11 -23.96
N ASN A 48 -17.17 -14.97 -24.96
CA ASN A 48 -17.01 -16.42 -24.89
C ASN A 48 -15.92 -16.94 -25.87
N GLY A 49 -15.06 -16.05 -26.36
CA GLY A 49 -13.97 -16.35 -27.27
C GLY A 49 -12.74 -15.51 -26.93
N GLU A 50 -11.93 -15.19 -27.93
CA GLU A 50 -10.78 -14.31 -27.76
C GLU A 50 -11.17 -12.85 -28.07
N VAL A 51 -10.88 -11.95 -27.13
CA VAL A 51 -10.91 -10.49 -27.32
C VAL A 51 -9.53 -9.94 -26.97
N LYS A 52 -8.91 -9.27 -27.93
CA LYS A 52 -7.64 -8.59 -27.74
C LYS A 52 -7.75 -7.10 -28.01
N VAL A 53 -7.41 -6.30 -27.00
CA VAL A 53 -7.19 -4.86 -27.16
C VAL A 53 -5.72 -4.67 -27.48
N ALA A 54 -5.40 -4.34 -28.71
CA ALA A 54 -4.01 -4.22 -29.16
C ALA A 54 -3.34 -2.96 -28.59
N ASP A 55 -2.00 -2.94 -28.57
CA ASP A 55 -1.22 -1.76 -28.18
C ASP A 55 -1.71 -0.50 -28.91
N ARG A 56 -1.83 0.61 -28.18
CA ARG A 56 -2.31 1.92 -28.70
C ARG A 56 -3.72 1.91 -29.29
N THR A 57 -4.55 0.95 -28.91
CA THR A 57 -5.98 0.94 -29.26
C THR A 57 -6.81 1.12 -27.99
N ILE A 58 -8.06 1.57 -28.19
CA ILE A 58 -9.00 1.86 -27.12
C ILE A 58 -10.24 0.98 -27.29
N MET A 59 -10.67 0.35 -26.20
CA MET A 59 -11.95 -0.31 -26.04
C MET A 59 -12.73 0.39 -24.92
N ALA A 60 -13.97 0.81 -25.19
CA ALA A 60 -14.83 1.42 -24.19
C ALA A 60 -16.13 0.61 -24.04
N VAL A 61 -16.43 0.19 -22.81
CA VAL A 61 -17.59 -0.65 -22.49
C VAL A 61 -18.54 0.13 -21.59
N TYR A 62 -19.66 0.58 -22.17
CA TYR A 62 -20.70 1.38 -21.49
C TYR A 62 -21.81 0.54 -20.85
N MET A 63 -21.68 -0.77 -20.85
CA MET A 63 -22.62 -1.74 -20.30
C MET A 63 -21.88 -2.74 -19.43
N ASP A 64 -22.58 -3.61 -18.73
CA ASP A 64 -21.97 -4.70 -18.00
C ASP A 64 -21.10 -5.55 -18.94
N TYR A 65 -19.89 -5.91 -18.49
CA TYR A 65 -18.97 -6.77 -19.22
C TYR A 65 -18.80 -8.10 -18.51
N SER A 66 -19.02 -9.18 -19.22
CA SER A 66 -18.80 -10.53 -18.73
C SER A 66 -17.80 -11.27 -19.61
N ASN A 67 -16.68 -11.71 -19.01
CA ASN A 67 -15.76 -12.64 -19.63
C ASN A 67 -16.14 -14.05 -19.17
N GLY A 68 -16.86 -14.78 -20.02
CA GLY A 68 -17.39 -16.12 -19.73
C GLY A 68 -16.30 -17.17 -19.57
N THR A 69 -16.67 -18.38 -19.17
CA THR A 69 -15.72 -19.47 -18.84
C THR A 69 -14.76 -19.85 -19.97
N SER A 70 -15.17 -19.66 -21.22
CA SER A 70 -14.31 -19.86 -22.41
C SER A 70 -13.70 -18.54 -22.94
N GLY A 71 -13.98 -17.42 -22.28
CA GLY A 71 -13.46 -16.12 -22.68
C GLY A 71 -11.98 -15.99 -22.39
N ASP A 72 -11.21 -15.50 -23.37
CA ASP A 72 -9.81 -15.04 -23.21
C ASP A 72 -9.76 -13.55 -23.54
N PHE A 73 -9.51 -12.71 -22.54
CA PHE A 73 -9.42 -11.27 -22.69
C PHE A 73 -7.97 -10.83 -22.49
N ILE A 74 -7.37 -10.28 -23.55
CA ILE A 74 -5.98 -9.80 -23.54
C ILE A 74 -6.01 -8.28 -23.68
N ASN A 75 -5.54 -7.55 -22.66
CA ASN A 75 -5.46 -6.09 -22.71
C ASN A 75 -4.02 -5.60 -22.82
N ASP A 76 -3.62 -5.22 -24.03
CA ASP A 76 -2.33 -4.58 -24.33
C ASP A 76 -2.49 -3.07 -24.65
N GLY A 77 -3.74 -2.57 -24.72
CA GLY A 77 -4.12 -1.18 -24.99
C GLY A 77 -4.83 -0.51 -23.81
N GLU A 78 -5.77 0.36 -24.10
CA GLU A 78 -6.59 1.05 -23.09
C GLU A 78 -8.00 0.46 -23.08
N THR A 79 -8.46 -0.03 -21.93
CA THR A 79 -9.83 -0.55 -21.76
C THR A 79 -10.57 0.24 -20.70
N TYR A 80 -11.69 0.86 -21.07
CA TYR A 80 -12.55 1.64 -20.19
C TYR A 80 -13.80 0.84 -19.83
N ILE A 81 -14.03 0.61 -18.54
CA ILE A 81 -15.17 -0.10 -17.97
C ILE A 81 -16.02 0.90 -17.18
N PHE A 82 -17.23 1.19 -17.69
CA PHE A 82 -18.13 2.17 -17.08
C PHE A 82 -19.24 1.56 -16.21
N GLN A 83 -19.42 0.24 -16.27
CA GLN A 83 -20.41 -0.52 -15.51
C GLN A 83 -19.74 -1.70 -14.80
N ASN A 84 -20.49 -2.71 -14.41
CA ASN A 84 -20.00 -3.89 -13.74
C ASN A 84 -19.08 -4.74 -14.65
N ARG A 85 -18.18 -5.50 -14.00
CA ARG A 85 -17.28 -6.44 -14.67
C ARG A 85 -17.29 -7.79 -13.99
N ASN A 86 -17.69 -8.85 -14.72
CA ASN A 86 -17.59 -10.24 -14.31
C ASN A 86 -16.45 -10.95 -15.05
N ASN A 87 -15.68 -11.82 -14.35
CA ASN A 87 -14.66 -12.67 -14.96
C ASN A 87 -14.74 -14.12 -14.51
N ASP A 88 -15.18 -14.99 -15.43
CA ASP A 88 -15.16 -16.45 -15.26
C ASP A 88 -14.16 -17.14 -16.20
N GLY A 89 -13.51 -16.36 -17.06
CA GLY A 89 -12.53 -16.79 -18.05
C GLY A 89 -11.10 -16.38 -17.70
N LYS A 90 -10.29 -16.26 -18.74
CA LYS A 90 -8.90 -15.77 -18.63
C LYS A 90 -8.83 -14.29 -18.94
N VAL A 91 -8.09 -13.55 -18.11
CA VAL A 91 -7.71 -12.14 -18.33
C VAL A 91 -6.21 -12.04 -18.22
N SER A 92 -5.57 -11.44 -19.23
CA SER A 92 -4.13 -11.34 -19.29
C SER A 92 -3.66 -10.11 -20.08
N TYR A 93 -2.36 -9.90 -20.10
CA TYR A 93 -1.69 -8.83 -20.84
C TYR A 93 -0.30 -9.32 -21.32
N THR A 94 0.29 -8.61 -22.26
CA THR A 94 1.67 -8.86 -22.70
C THR A 94 2.64 -8.03 -21.84
N PRO A 95 3.53 -8.64 -21.04
CA PRO A 95 4.36 -7.91 -20.05
C PRO A 95 5.22 -6.78 -20.62
N ALA A 96 5.67 -6.88 -21.88
CA ALA A 96 6.49 -5.87 -22.54
C ALA A 96 5.70 -4.64 -23.01
N LEU A 97 4.38 -4.66 -22.97
CA LEU A 97 3.48 -3.58 -23.38
C LEU A 97 2.97 -2.77 -22.17
N ASN A 98 1.99 -1.88 -22.37
CA ASN A 98 1.46 -1.02 -21.31
C ASN A 98 -0.08 -1.04 -21.26
N GLY A 99 -0.66 -2.24 -21.24
CA GLY A 99 -2.10 -2.40 -21.14
C GLY A 99 -2.67 -1.75 -19.89
N THR A 100 -3.65 -0.86 -20.04
CA THR A 100 -4.28 -0.14 -18.92
C THR A 100 -5.77 -0.37 -18.90
N THR A 101 -6.33 -0.73 -17.77
CA THR A 101 -7.76 -0.85 -17.53
C THR A 101 -8.22 0.29 -16.63
N TYR A 102 -9.22 1.04 -17.10
CA TYR A 102 -9.84 2.14 -16.38
C TYR A 102 -11.20 1.69 -15.86
N PHE A 103 -11.41 1.78 -14.56
CA PHE A 103 -12.71 1.66 -13.92
C PHE A 103 -13.22 3.09 -13.67
N GLU A 104 -14.07 3.57 -14.58
CA GLU A 104 -14.59 4.94 -14.58
C GLU A 104 -16.12 4.90 -14.65
N GLY A 105 -16.79 4.78 -13.53
CA GLY A 105 -18.25 4.73 -13.47
C GLY A 105 -18.89 6.07 -13.05
N LYS A 106 -20.22 6.14 -13.24
CA LYS A 106 -21.07 7.20 -12.65
C LYS A 106 -22.09 6.62 -11.66
N GLN A 107 -21.90 5.40 -11.27
CA GLN A 107 -22.64 4.65 -10.27
C GLN A 107 -21.74 3.57 -9.71
N GLN A 108 -22.19 2.86 -8.68
CA GLN A 108 -21.45 1.76 -8.10
C GLN A 108 -21.06 0.71 -9.15
N GLN A 109 -19.84 0.21 -9.08
CA GLN A 109 -19.29 -0.81 -9.98
C GLN A 109 -18.96 -2.07 -9.19
N LEU A 110 -19.52 -3.20 -9.63
CA LEU A 110 -19.21 -4.52 -9.11
C LEU A 110 -18.12 -5.15 -9.98
N ILE A 111 -17.02 -5.56 -9.33
CA ILE A 111 -15.91 -6.30 -9.94
C ILE A 111 -15.91 -7.69 -9.35
N GLU A 112 -16.40 -8.67 -10.12
CA GLU A 112 -16.72 -10.00 -9.65
C GLU A 112 -16.20 -11.10 -10.58
N GLY A 113 -16.49 -12.35 -10.23
CA GLY A 113 -16.22 -13.54 -11.03
C GLY A 113 -15.56 -14.65 -10.24
N THR A 114 -15.49 -15.82 -10.87
CA THR A 114 -14.94 -17.04 -10.28
C THR A 114 -13.44 -17.20 -10.53
N LYS A 115 -12.88 -16.43 -11.46
CA LYS A 115 -11.46 -16.48 -11.83
C LYS A 115 -10.77 -15.15 -11.51
N GLN A 116 -9.52 -15.25 -11.06
CA GLN A 116 -8.65 -14.08 -10.94
C GLN A 116 -8.51 -13.38 -12.31
N ALA A 117 -8.53 -12.06 -12.28
CA ALA A 117 -8.23 -11.25 -13.46
C ALA A 117 -6.86 -10.59 -13.30
N ASP A 118 -5.99 -10.77 -14.31
CA ASP A 118 -4.63 -10.23 -14.28
C ASP A 118 -4.56 -8.97 -15.16
N PHE A 119 -4.25 -7.84 -14.54
CA PHE A 119 -4.10 -6.54 -15.18
C PHE A 119 -2.65 -6.07 -15.11
N GLN A 120 -2.20 -5.37 -16.15
CA GLN A 120 -0.89 -4.75 -16.09
C GLN A 120 -0.94 -3.42 -15.32
N ASN A 121 -1.82 -2.51 -15.75
CA ASN A 121 -2.11 -1.28 -15.04
C ASN A 121 -3.61 -1.16 -14.82
N ILE A 122 -3.99 -0.59 -13.66
CA ILE A 122 -5.37 -0.27 -13.33
C ILE A 122 -5.45 1.20 -12.90
N ILE A 123 -6.52 1.87 -13.30
CA ILE A 123 -6.88 3.20 -12.81
C ILE A 123 -8.29 3.13 -12.23
N TYR A 124 -8.43 3.50 -10.98
CA TYR A 124 -9.72 3.66 -10.30
C TYR A 124 -10.09 5.14 -10.26
N ASP A 125 -11.16 5.52 -10.97
CA ASP A 125 -11.62 6.91 -11.03
C ASP A 125 -13.15 6.98 -11.09
N ASN A 126 -13.79 6.85 -9.94
CA ASN A 126 -15.25 6.89 -9.83
C ASN A 126 -15.66 7.72 -8.61
N VAL A 127 -16.26 8.87 -8.87
CA VAL A 127 -16.70 9.84 -7.86
C VAL A 127 -18.21 9.74 -7.55
N SER A 128 -18.87 8.66 -7.96
CA SER A 128 -20.32 8.49 -7.75
C SER A 128 -20.69 8.29 -6.28
N ALA A 129 -19.78 7.77 -5.48
CA ALA A 129 -19.89 7.59 -4.04
C ALA A 129 -18.48 7.60 -3.41
N LEU A 130 -18.38 7.60 -2.08
CA LEU A 130 -17.08 7.39 -1.38
C LEU A 130 -16.55 5.96 -1.58
N VAL A 131 -17.45 4.97 -1.61
CA VAL A 131 -17.15 3.56 -1.83
C VAL A 131 -17.88 3.09 -3.09
N PRO A 132 -17.38 3.45 -4.29
CA PRO A 132 -18.07 3.14 -5.55
C PRO A 132 -17.69 1.77 -6.12
N PHE A 133 -16.71 1.07 -5.54
CA PHE A 133 -16.24 -0.21 -6.06
C PHE A 133 -16.47 -1.35 -5.05
N ASP A 134 -17.17 -2.39 -5.50
CA ASP A 134 -17.24 -3.68 -4.79
C ASP A 134 -16.36 -4.70 -5.51
N LEU A 135 -15.28 -5.12 -4.86
CA LEU A 135 -14.38 -6.16 -5.34
C LEU A 135 -14.67 -7.47 -4.61
N THR A 136 -15.39 -8.37 -5.27
CA THR A 136 -15.78 -9.67 -4.67
C THR A 136 -14.90 -10.84 -5.11
N THR A 137 -13.91 -10.58 -5.96
CA THR A 137 -12.99 -11.56 -6.53
C THR A 137 -11.54 -11.13 -6.36
N LYS A 138 -10.60 -11.96 -6.81
CA LYS A 138 -9.18 -11.64 -6.83
C LYS A 138 -8.81 -10.93 -8.12
N ILE A 139 -8.05 -9.85 -8.01
CA ILE A 139 -7.41 -9.19 -9.15
C ILE A 139 -5.92 -9.02 -8.89
N SER A 140 -5.10 -9.14 -9.92
CA SER A 140 -3.68 -8.86 -9.82
C SER A 140 -3.25 -7.67 -10.66
N VAL A 141 -2.22 -6.98 -10.17
CA VAL A 141 -1.58 -5.83 -10.81
C VAL A 141 -0.14 -6.19 -11.11
N GLY A 142 0.26 -6.08 -12.38
CA GLY A 142 1.60 -6.40 -12.81
C GLY A 142 2.58 -5.24 -12.78
N LYS A 143 2.07 -4.00 -12.85
CA LYS A 143 2.92 -2.80 -12.92
C LYS A 143 2.44 -1.66 -12.02
N ASN A 144 1.28 -1.07 -12.24
CA ASN A 144 0.78 0.03 -11.41
C ASN A 144 -0.73 0.01 -11.20
N SER A 145 -1.15 0.38 -9.98
CA SER A 145 -2.54 0.70 -9.65
C SER A 145 -2.63 2.16 -9.23
N ASP A 146 -3.41 2.97 -9.95
CA ASP A 146 -3.60 4.39 -9.66
C ASP A 146 -4.97 4.61 -8.98
N TYR A 147 -4.93 5.04 -7.73
CA TYR A 147 -6.08 5.26 -6.86
C TYR A 147 -6.53 6.72 -6.91
N LYS A 148 -7.14 7.16 -8.02
CA LYS A 148 -7.53 8.56 -8.16
C LYS A 148 -8.73 8.93 -7.33
N ASN A 149 -9.83 8.18 -7.47
CA ASN A 149 -11.07 8.44 -6.76
C ASN A 149 -11.83 7.14 -6.49
N GLY A 150 -12.34 7.00 -5.27
CA GLY A 150 -13.22 5.93 -4.86
C GLY A 150 -12.55 4.80 -4.09
N ILE A 151 -13.06 4.52 -2.90
CA ILE A 151 -12.62 3.42 -2.04
C ILE A 151 -13.08 2.10 -2.65
N ILE A 152 -12.22 1.09 -2.59
CA ILE A 152 -12.47 -0.27 -3.09
C ILE A 152 -12.85 -1.14 -1.90
N ASN A 153 -14.14 -1.48 -1.77
CA ASN A 153 -14.63 -2.45 -0.80
C ASN A 153 -14.23 -3.86 -1.23
N ALA A 154 -13.25 -4.44 -0.58
CA ALA A 154 -12.76 -5.81 -0.78
C ALA A 154 -12.92 -6.68 0.48
N LEU A 155 -13.93 -6.36 1.32
CA LEU A 155 -14.25 -7.11 2.56
C LEU A 155 -14.91 -8.46 2.31
N TYR A 156 -15.24 -8.77 1.07
CA TYR A 156 -15.82 -10.06 0.67
C TYR A 156 -14.82 -11.20 0.83
N GLU A 157 -15.30 -12.42 1.03
CA GLU A 157 -14.47 -13.61 1.29
C GLU A 157 -13.33 -13.78 0.26
N ASN A 158 -13.65 -13.60 -1.03
CA ASN A 158 -12.69 -13.72 -2.12
C ASN A 158 -12.14 -12.38 -2.61
N GLY A 159 -12.58 -11.26 -2.03
CA GLY A 159 -12.11 -9.92 -2.37
C GLY A 159 -10.63 -9.76 -2.00
N LYS A 160 -9.77 -9.54 -2.99
CA LYS A 160 -8.32 -9.32 -2.74
C LYS A 160 -7.67 -8.59 -3.90
N MET A 161 -6.89 -7.56 -3.56
CA MET A 161 -5.96 -6.91 -4.49
C MET A 161 -4.58 -7.54 -4.36
N ILE A 162 -3.97 -7.96 -5.46
CA ILE A 162 -2.68 -8.64 -5.50
C ILE A 162 -1.68 -7.81 -6.31
N PHE A 163 -0.58 -7.39 -5.68
CA PHE A 163 0.53 -6.72 -6.36
C PHE A 163 1.64 -7.73 -6.63
N LEU A 164 1.98 -7.92 -7.90
CA LEU A 164 3.09 -8.76 -8.31
C LEU A 164 4.43 -8.11 -7.93
N GLU A 165 5.55 -8.84 -8.09
CA GLU A 165 6.86 -8.46 -7.55
C GLU A 165 7.27 -7.02 -7.83
N ASN A 166 7.15 -6.56 -9.07
CA ASN A 166 7.55 -5.21 -9.48
C ASN A 166 6.39 -4.20 -9.55
N ALA A 167 5.22 -4.61 -9.06
CA ALA A 167 4.05 -3.75 -9.07
C ALA A 167 4.09 -2.73 -7.94
N ALA A 168 3.61 -1.52 -8.26
CA ALA A 168 3.47 -0.40 -7.35
C ALA A 168 2.05 0.17 -7.40
N HIS A 169 1.81 1.19 -6.60
CA HIS A 169 0.59 2.00 -6.68
C HIS A 169 0.91 3.49 -6.56
N THR A 170 -0.05 4.32 -6.97
CA THR A 170 0.02 5.78 -6.91
C THR A 170 -1.31 6.35 -6.41
N SER A 171 -1.27 7.58 -5.93
CA SER A 171 -2.45 8.40 -5.56
C SER A 171 -3.33 7.84 -4.43
N ALA A 172 -2.87 6.79 -3.70
CA ALA A 172 -3.64 6.29 -2.56
C ALA A 172 -3.68 7.30 -1.41
N GLY A 173 -4.85 7.45 -0.80
CA GLY A 173 -5.14 8.37 0.31
C GLY A 173 -6.58 8.16 0.79
N ASP A 174 -7.09 9.02 1.69
CA ASP A 174 -8.44 8.86 2.28
C ASP A 174 -9.58 8.87 1.23
N GLN A 175 -9.33 9.39 0.03
CA GLN A 175 -10.34 9.39 -1.04
C GLN A 175 -10.34 8.10 -1.86
N SER A 176 -9.28 7.28 -1.80
CA SER A 176 -9.16 6.05 -2.59
C SER A 176 -8.08 5.13 -2.04
N PHE A 177 -8.49 3.96 -1.61
CA PHE A 177 -7.65 2.89 -1.05
C PHE A 177 -8.39 1.55 -1.13
N VAL A 178 -7.80 0.48 -0.62
CA VAL A 178 -8.46 -0.83 -0.50
C VAL A 178 -8.95 -1.03 0.93
N ASP A 179 -10.27 -1.05 1.12
CA ASP A 179 -10.88 -1.54 2.36
C ASP A 179 -11.01 -3.07 2.25
N GLY A 180 -9.99 -3.76 2.72
CA GLY A 180 -9.87 -5.22 2.61
C GLY A 180 -8.43 -5.70 2.49
N LYS A 181 -8.26 -6.88 1.90
CA LYS A 181 -6.97 -7.57 1.82
C LYS A 181 -6.15 -7.09 0.63
N VAL A 182 -4.91 -6.69 0.91
CA VAL A 182 -3.89 -6.42 -0.10
C VAL A 182 -2.75 -7.40 0.05
N GLU A 183 -2.42 -8.12 -1.03
CA GLU A 183 -1.30 -9.06 -1.12
C GLU A 183 -0.17 -8.44 -1.92
N LYS A 184 1.08 -8.59 -1.44
CA LYS A 184 2.29 -8.24 -2.17
C LYS A 184 3.16 -9.48 -2.35
N ARG A 185 3.62 -9.72 -3.56
CA ARG A 185 4.57 -10.78 -3.91
C ARG A 185 5.95 -10.20 -4.15
N GLY A 186 6.98 -10.98 -3.80
CA GLY A 186 8.37 -10.62 -3.99
C GLY A 186 9.01 -9.96 -2.76
N ASN A 187 10.21 -9.40 -2.97
CA ASN A 187 11.07 -8.88 -1.90
C ASN A 187 11.26 -7.36 -1.94
N ALA A 188 10.59 -6.67 -2.85
CA ALA A 188 10.65 -5.21 -2.91
C ALA A 188 9.92 -4.58 -1.71
N GLY A 189 10.46 -3.47 -1.20
CA GLY A 189 9.76 -2.66 -0.21
C GLY A 189 8.42 -2.16 -0.77
N PHE A 190 7.38 -2.16 0.07
CA PHE A 190 6.03 -1.87 -0.39
C PHE A 190 5.18 -1.18 0.68
N GLN A 191 4.48 -0.14 0.28
CA GLN A 191 3.36 0.43 1.01
C GLN A 191 2.10 -0.34 0.64
N PHE A 192 1.45 -0.97 1.62
CA PHE A 192 0.16 -1.62 1.41
C PHE A 192 -0.94 -0.57 1.44
N PRO A 193 -1.66 -0.31 0.33
CA PRO A 193 -2.66 0.75 0.25
C PRO A 193 -3.97 0.32 0.91
N VAL A 194 -3.91 -0.01 2.20
CA VAL A 194 -5.06 -0.45 3.00
C VAL A 194 -5.64 0.68 3.83
N GLY A 195 -6.93 0.57 4.10
CA GLY A 195 -7.68 1.40 5.02
C GLY A 195 -8.97 0.73 5.42
N ASN A 196 -9.78 1.39 6.24
CA ASN A 196 -11.11 0.91 6.63
C ASN A 196 -12.01 2.11 6.93
N GLU A 197 -13.31 2.00 6.64
CA GLU A 197 -14.25 3.11 6.69
C GLU A 197 -13.79 4.26 5.76
N LEU A 198 -13.32 5.37 6.32
CA LEU A 198 -12.87 6.56 5.59
C LEU A 198 -11.38 6.88 5.82
N PHE A 199 -10.65 5.97 6.45
CA PHE A 199 -9.29 6.21 6.90
C PHE A 199 -8.29 5.37 6.11
N PHE A 200 -7.42 6.02 5.37
CA PHE A 200 -6.26 5.39 4.73
C PHE A 200 -5.16 5.20 5.77
N ARG A 201 -4.90 3.97 6.15
CA ARG A 201 -3.88 3.63 7.16
C ARG A 201 -2.96 2.53 6.65
N PRO A 202 -2.08 2.87 5.70
CA PRO A 202 -1.17 1.90 5.14
C PRO A 202 -0.19 1.35 6.17
N SER A 203 0.31 0.14 5.92
CA SER A 203 1.54 -0.35 6.52
C SER A 203 2.64 -0.41 5.47
N TYR A 204 3.91 -0.35 5.92
CA TYR A 204 5.05 -0.45 5.04
C TYR A 204 5.88 -1.66 5.43
N HIS A 205 6.27 -2.46 4.43
CA HIS A 205 7.26 -3.52 4.61
C HIS A 205 8.52 -3.13 3.86
N ALA A 206 9.66 -3.14 4.54
CA ALA A 206 10.94 -2.91 3.90
C ALA A 206 11.30 -4.06 2.95
N ALA A 207 12.14 -3.76 1.95
CA ALA A 207 12.71 -4.79 1.09
C ALA A 207 13.49 -5.83 1.91
N ASN A 208 13.32 -7.11 1.56
CA ASN A 208 14.03 -8.20 2.21
C ASN A 208 14.56 -9.23 1.19
N GLY A 209 15.32 -10.23 1.68
CA GLY A 209 16.20 -11.07 0.85
C GLY A 209 15.53 -12.01 -0.15
N SER A 210 14.28 -12.44 0.03
CA SER A 210 13.68 -13.53 -0.75
C SER A 210 12.63 -13.07 -1.76
N GLN A 211 12.81 -13.40 -3.03
CA GLN A 211 11.81 -13.15 -4.09
C GLN A 211 10.56 -14.04 -3.96
N GLY A 212 10.64 -15.13 -3.21
CA GLY A 212 9.50 -16.05 -3.00
C GLY A 212 8.53 -15.60 -1.92
N ASN A 213 8.76 -14.46 -1.29
CA ASN A 213 7.90 -13.97 -0.21
C ASN A 213 6.54 -13.53 -0.73
N VAL A 214 5.51 -13.82 0.07
CA VAL A 214 4.14 -13.33 -0.15
C VAL A 214 3.60 -12.82 1.17
N TYR A 215 3.21 -11.56 1.18
CA TYR A 215 2.64 -10.89 2.35
C TYR A 215 1.22 -10.44 2.06
N THR A 216 0.34 -10.55 3.06
CA THR A 216 -1.02 -9.97 2.98
C THR A 216 -1.24 -9.07 4.18
N THR A 217 -1.77 -7.87 3.92
CA THR A 217 -2.12 -6.90 4.95
C THR A 217 -3.58 -6.49 4.81
N GLN A 218 -4.23 -6.26 5.95
CA GLN A 218 -5.55 -5.65 6.07
C GLN A 218 -5.56 -4.77 7.33
N TYR A 219 -6.18 -3.59 7.24
CA TYR A 219 -6.37 -2.67 8.35
C TYR A 219 -7.81 -2.72 8.87
N PHE A 220 -7.97 -2.47 10.17
CA PHE A 220 -9.26 -2.40 10.86
C PHE A 220 -9.29 -1.20 11.80
N TYR A 221 -10.25 -0.31 11.61
CA TYR A 221 -10.60 0.72 12.58
C TYR A 221 -11.60 0.15 13.58
N GLN A 222 -11.10 -0.65 14.50
CA GLN A 222 -11.88 -1.43 15.45
C GLN A 222 -11.06 -1.79 16.68
N ASN A 223 -11.72 -1.89 17.85
CA ASN A 223 -11.10 -2.42 19.05
C ASN A 223 -10.83 -3.92 18.91
N SER A 224 -9.58 -4.33 19.10
CA SER A 224 -9.15 -5.73 19.00
C SER A 224 -9.37 -6.55 20.28
N ASP A 225 -9.69 -5.93 21.44
CA ASP A 225 -9.72 -6.58 22.76
C ASP A 225 -10.68 -7.75 22.85
N SER A 226 -11.82 -7.70 22.16
CA SER A 226 -12.81 -8.78 22.15
C SER A 226 -12.30 -10.08 21.54
N GLN A 227 -11.31 -10.03 20.64
CA GLN A 227 -10.73 -11.18 19.97
C GLN A 227 -9.31 -11.49 20.48
N TYR A 228 -8.59 -10.46 20.87
CA TYR A 228 -7.17 -10.48 21.27
C TYR A 228 -7.02 -9.72 22.59
N SER A 229 -7.34 -10.39 23.72
CA SER A 229 -7.48 -9.73 25.02
C SER A 229 -6.29 -8.84 25.40
N HIS A 230 -6.57 -7.57 25.68
CA HIS A 230 -5.57 -6.58 26.09
C HIS A 230 -5.05 -6.81 27.52
N THR A 231 -5.65 -7.72 28.28
CA THR A 231 -5.12 -8.16 29.57
C THR A 231 -4.04 -9.23 29.44
N SER A 232 -4.02 -9.96 28.31
CA SER A 232 -3.00 -10.97 28.00
C SER A 232 -1.83 -10.31 27.25
N LYS A 233 -0.87 -9.77 27.99
CA LYS A 233 0.22 -8.97 27.44
C LYS A 233 1.52 -9.14 28.23
N ASP A 234 2.66 -8.76 27.65
CA ASP A 234 3.95 -8.67 28.35
C ASP A 234 3.86 -7.62 29.48
N GLU A 235 4.68 -7.81 30.53
CA GLU A 235 4.63 -7.01 31.75
C GLU A 235 5.04 -5.54 31.56
N ASP A 236 5.81 -5.26 30.53
CA ASP A 236 6.23 -3.92 30.13
C ASP A 236 5.16 -3.16 29.33
N ILE A 237 4.18 -3.84 28.75
CA ILE A 237 3.10 -3.19 28.01
C ILE A 237 2.12 -2.56 29.02
N VAL A 238 1.97 -1.24 28.95
CA VAL A 238 1.09 -0.46 29.83
C VAL A 238 -0.32 -0.36 29.23
N THR A 239 -0.43 0.18 28.04
CA THR A 239 -1.72 0.43 27.36
C THR A 239 -1.61 0.05 25.90
N ILE A 240 -2.54 -0.78 25.41
CA ILE A 240 -2.65 -1.18 24.01
C ILE A 240 -3.68 -0.27 23.33
N ASN A 241 -3.44 0.11 22.09
CA ASN A 241 -4.39 0.88 21.28
C ASN A 241 -5.69 0.10 21.11
N ASP A 242 -6.81 0.72 21.50
CA ASP A 242 -8.14 0.14 21.48
C ASP A 242 -9.01 0.60 20.29
N LYS A 243 -8.42 1.26 19.31
CA LYS A 243 -9.14 1.84 18.17
C LYS A 243 -8.84 1.15 16.85
N GLU A 244 -7.61 0.65 16.68
CA GLU A 244 -7.16 0.20 15.38
C GLU A 244 -6.13 -0.92 15.48
N TYR A 245 -6.10 -1.78 14.44
CA TYR A 245 -5.09 -2.83 14.30
C TYR A 245 -4.91 -3.26 12.86
N TRP A 246 -3.79 -3.90 12.57
CA TRP A 246 -3.47 -4.50 11.28
C TRP A 246 -3.37 -6.02 11.42
N VAL A 247 -3.93 -6.72 10.45
CA VAL A 247 -3.67 -8.16 10.24
C VAL A 247 -2.62 -8.28 9.16
N ILE A 248 -1.44 -8.76 9.52
CA ILE A 248 -0.30 -8.90 8.60
C ILE A 248 0.16 -10.35 8.63
N THR A 249 0.11 -11.02 7.47
CA THR A 249 0.53 -12.41 7.32
C THR A 249 1.66 -12.54 6.32
N GLN A 250 2.52 -13.52 6.53
CA GLN A 250 3.44 -14.02 5.53
C GLN A 250 2.90 -15.35 5.02
N ASP A 251 2.28 -15.31 3.83
CA ASP A 251 1.63 -16.49 3.25
C ASP A 251 2.66 -17.45 2.62
N GLN A 252 3.83 -16.91 2.23
CA GLN A 252 5.00 -17.66 1.78
C GLN A 252 6.27 -16.93 2.23
N GLY A 253 7.31 -17.70 2.57
CA GLY A 253 8.60 -17.18 3.05
C GLY A 253 8.82 -17.48 4.53
N SER A 254 9.93 -16.96 5.08
CA SER A 254 10.33 -17.19 6.48
C SER A 254 11.10 -16.02 7.10
N GLU A 255 11.23 -14.90 6.38
CA GLU A 255 12.00 -13.76 6.86
C GLU A 255 11.18 -12.87 7.79
N ASN A 256 11.87 -12.30 8.79
CA ASN A 256 11.36 -11.17 9.55
C ASN A 256 11.45 -9.90 8.69
N ILE A 257 10.57 -8.95 8.95
CA ILE A 257 10.52 -7.68 8.23
C ILE A 257 10.77 -6.49 9.13
N VAL A 258 11.22 -5.40 8.52
CA VAL A 258 11.06 -4.07 9.08
C VAL A 258 9.67 -3.59 8.71
N LEU A 259 8.84 -3.37 9.73
CA LEU A 259 7.45 -2.96 9.62
C LEU A 259 7.30 -1.52 10.06
N SER A 260 6.58 -0.70 9.29
CA SER A 260 6.08 0.58 9.77
C SER A 260 4.56 0.58 9.80
N LEU A 261 3.99 1.00 10.91
CA LEU A 261 2.57 1.26 11.08
C LEU A 261 2.33 2.76 11.10
N THR A 262 1.24 3.21 10.52
CA THR A 262 0.84 4.61 10.48
C THR A 262 0.08 5.01 11.74
N LEU A 263 0.31 6.23 12.21
CA LEU A 263 -0.46 6.87 13.27
C LEU A 263 -1.09 8.15 12.73
N ASP A 264 -2.32 8.41 13.17
CA ASP A 264 -2.99 9.66 12.86
C ASP A 264 -3.93 10.10 13.97
N HIS A 265 -4.05 11.43 14.14
CA HIS A 265 -4.88 12.03 15.20
C HIS A 265 -6.37 11.69 15.08
N ASP A 266 -6.85 11.31 13.88
CA ASP A 266 -8.25 10.94 13.65
C ASP A 266 -8.55 9.50 14.10
N THR A 267 -7.56 8.60 14.11
CA THR A 267 -7.75 7.18 14.42
C THR A 267 -7.02 6.70 15.66
N THR A 268 -5.82 7.22 15.91
CA THR A 268 -4.99 6.81 17.05
C THR A 268 -5.37 7.62 18.31
N PRO A 269 -5.56 7.01 19.48
CA PRO A 269 -5.90 7.76 20.70
C PRO A 269 -4.87 8.81 21.05
N SER A 270 -5.29 10.00 21.45
CA SER A 270 -4.42 11.17 21.69
C SER A 270 -3.30 10.92 22.70
N GLY A 271 -3.51 10.02 23.67
CA GLY A 271 -2.49 9.66 24.64
C GLY A 271 -1.23 8.99 24.05
N PHE A 272 -1.32 8.48 22.82
CA PHE A 272 -0.21 7.83 22.12
C PHE A 272 0.77 8.84 21.49
N PHE A 273 0.34 10.10 21.33
CA PHE A 273 1.19 11.19 20.83
C PHE A 273 1.89 11.96 21.96
N VAL A 274 1.57 11.67 23.22
CA VAL A 274 2.16 12.34 24.38
C VAL A 274 3.40 11.59 24.82
N GLN A 275 4.56 12.20 24.61
CA GLN A 275 5.81 11.67 25.17
C GLN A 275 5.89 11.95 26.67
N ASN A 276 6.28 10.95 27.46
CA ASN A 276 6.54 11.10 28.90
C ASN A 276 7.84 10.37 29.28
N GLU A 277 8.30 10.57 30.54
CA GLU A 277 9.55 9.98 31.00
C GLU A 277 9.46 8.49 31.32
N GLU A 278 8.25 7.97 31.52
CA GLU A 278 7.99 6.61 32.03
C GLU A 278 7.67 5.62 30.91
N THR A 279 7.04 6.11 29.82
CA THR A 279 6.59 5.25 28.71
C THR A 279 7.08 5.75 27.36
N GLU A 280 7.20 4.80 26.44
CA GLU A 280 7.48 5.03 25.02
C GLU A 280 6.47 4.28 24.16
N LEU A 281 6.34 4.68 22.90
CA LEU A 281 5.47 4.02 21.95
C LEU A 281 6.19 2.84 21.31
N ALA A 282 5.50 1.69 21.21
CA ALA A 282 6.02 0.49 20.59
C ALA A 282 4.98 -0.19 19.68
N ILE A 283 5.46 -0.90 18.66
CA ILE A 283 4.69 -1.90 17.94
C ILE A 283 4.47 -3.08 18.88
N VAL A 284 3.24 -3.56 18.98
CA VAL A 284 2.94 -4.80 19.69
C VAL A 284 2.24 -5.78 18.77
N ARG A 285 2.54 -7.07 18.97
CA ARG A 285 1.99 -8.16 18.16
C ARG A 285 1.31 -9.21 19.04
N TRP A 286 0.15 -9.66 18.62
CA TRP A 286 -0.47 -10.86 19.18
C TRP A 286 0.24 -12.11 18.65
N ASN A 287 0.89 -12.86 19.53
CA ASN A 287 1.67 -14.05 19.18
C ASN A 287 0.86 -15.36 19.18
N GLY A 288 -0.47 -15.26 19.31
CA GLY A 288 -1.39 -16.39 19.44
C GLY A 288 -1.87 -16.63 20.88
N THR A 289 -1.19 -16.10 21.89
CA THR A 289 -1.53 -16.25 23.31
C THR A 289 -1.56 -14.94 24.08
N LYS A 290 -0.67 -14.02 23.75
CA LYS A 290 -0.54 -12.70 24.39
C LYS A 290 0.04 -11.66 23.43
N TRP A 291 -0.12 -10.40 23.77
CA TRP A 291 0.58 -9.30 23.15
C TRP A 291 2.03 -9.26 23.59
N VAL A 292 2.93 -9.21 22.62
CA VAL A 292 4.38 -9.11 22.82
C VAL A 292 4.89 -7.78 22.29
N ASN A 293 5.88 -7.21 22.98
CA ASN A 293 6.53 -5.98 22.58
C ASN A 293 7.53 -6.24 21.46
N GLU A 294 7.31 -5.65 20.28
CA GLU A 294 8.21 -5.70 19.12
C GLU A 294 9.08 -4.44 19.02
N HIS A 295 8.97 -3.53 20.02
CA HIS A 295 9.64 -2.24 20.05
C HIS A 295 9.25 -1.34 18.87
N GLY A 296 10.01 -0.30 18.61
CA GLY A 296 9.79 0.61 17.49
C GLY A 296 10.28 2.01 17.79
N VAL A 297 10.37 2.80 16.74
CA VAL A 297 10.76 4.20 16.82
C VAL A 297 9.73 5.04 16.07
N LEU A 298 9.22 6.06 16.75
CA LEU A 298 8.27 7.00 16.18
C LEU A 298 9.01 8.03 15.32
N SER A 299 8.51 8.30 14.11
CA SER A 299 9.00 9.38 13.27
C SER A 299 8.60 10.75 13.84
N ASP A 300 9.24 11.81 13.35
CA ASP A 300 8.69 13.17 13.43
C ASP A 300 7.39 13.26 12.61
N ASP A 301 6.66 14.37 12.78
CA ASP A 301 5.44 14.63 12.03
C ASP A 301 5.71 14.64 10.52
N ILE A 302 4.85 13.94 9.78
CA ILE A 302 4.95 13.80 8.32
C ILE A 302 3.92 14.72 7.68
N SER A 303 4.37 15.71 6.96
CA SER A 303 3.48 16.63 6.23
C SER A 303 3.13 16.12 4.84
N GLY A 304 1.87 16.31 4.43
CA GLY A 304 1.40 16.02 3.06
C GLY A 304 0.98 14.57 2.80
N GLU A 305 0.93 13.73 3.85
CA GLU A 305 0.35 12.40 3.82
C GLU A 305 -1.03 12.41 4.53
N ALA A 306 -1.79 11.32 4.36
CA ALA A 306 -3.09 11.12 5.05
C ALA A 306 -2.93 10.56 6.48
N TYR A 307 -1.74 10.64 7.05
CA TYR A 307 -1.40 10.21 8.41
C TYR A 307 -0.27 11.08 8.96
N SER A 308 -0.19 11.17 10.29
CA SER A 308 0.72 12.10 10.97
C SER A 308 2.13 11.55 11.19
N ASN A 309 2.26 10.29 11.56
CA ASN A 309 3.53 9.68 11.94
C ASN A 309 3.65 8.22 11.47
N LEU A 310 4.87 7.69 11.53
CA LEU A 310 5.18 6.27 11.35
C LEU A 310 5.86 5.70 12.60
N LEU A 311 5.42 4.55 13.04
CA LEU A 311 6.08 3.75 14.06
C LEU A 311 6.77 2.56 13.38
N THR A 312 8.10 2.54 13.39
CA THR A 312 8.92 1.58 12.62
C THR A 312 9.73 0.68 13.54
N GLY A 313 9.70 -0.62 13.28
CA GLY A 313 10.49 -1.60 14.04
C GLY A 313 10.75 -2.88 13.25
N THR A 314 11.71 -3.70 13.70
CA THR A 314 11.89 -5.06 13.19
C THR A 314 11.03 -6.00 14.00
N VAL A 315 10.08 -6.67 13.33
CA VAL A 315 9.15 -7.57 14.01
C VAL A 315 9.64 -9.02 13.95
N SER A 316 9.39 -9.77 15.01
CA SER A 316 9.85 -11.16 15.18
C SER A 316 8.90 -12.22 14.64
N GLY A 317 7.81 -11.80 14.02
CA GLY A 317 6.80 -12.70 13.45
C GLY A 317 5.63 -11.94 12.83
N TYR A 318 4.57 -12.64 12.53
CA TYR A 318 3.37 -12.12 11.86
C TYR A 318 2.12 -12.34 12.69
N GLY A 319 1.00 -11.77 12.29
CA GLY A 319 -0.30 -11.90 12.95
C GLY A 319 -1.02 -10.56 13.09
N ILE A 320 -1.48 -10.28 14.30
CA ILE A 320 -2.23 -9.05 14.62
C ILE A 320 -1.26 -8.04 15.22
N PHE A 321 -1.24 -6.86 14.66
CA PHE A 321 -0.37 -5.76 15.10
C PHE A 321 -1.18 -4.54 15.48
N THR A 322 -0.74 -3.85 16.51
CA THR A 322 -1.17 -2.50 16.85
C THR A 322 -0.05 -1.76 17.57
N MET A 323 -0.33 -0.62 18.16
CA MET A 323 0.61 0.15 18.95
C MET A 323 0.27 0.03 20.44
N ALA A 324 1.27 0.19 21.28
CA ALA A 324 1.10 0.26 22.72
C ALA A 324 2.05 1.29 23.35
N LEU A 325 1.65 1.83 24.48
CA LEU A 325 2.57 2.47 25.43
C LEU A 325 3.23 1.37 26.24
N VAL A 326 4.55 1.33 26.22
CA VAL A 326 5.36 0.38 26.97
C VAL A 326 6.24 1.12 27.99
N LYS A 327 6.58 0.48 29.10
CA LYS A 327 7.51 1.05 30.08
C LYS A 327 8.85 1.28 29.41
N LYS A 328 9.40 2.47 29.55
CA LYS A 328 10.80 2.70 29.18
C LYS A 328 11.68 1.77 30.02
N THR A 329 12.47 0.98 29.35
CA THR A 329 13.48 0.18 30.04
C THR A 329 14.52 1.15 30.58
N ASP A 330 14.60 1.27 31.91
CA ASP A 330 15.61 2.08 32.57
C ASP A 330 16.98 1.36 32.43
N ASN A 331 17.50 1.34 31.20
CA ASN A 331 18.82 0.87 30.89
C ASN A 331 19.85 1.93 31.36
N ARG A 332 19.88 2.18 32.67
CA ARG A 332 20.98 2.94 33.31
C ARG A 332 22.31 2.20 33.34
N GLU A 333 22.45 1.05 32.69
CA GLU A 333 23.77 0.68 32.21
C GLU A 333 24.13 1.71 31.15
N LYS A 334 25.11 2.55 31.47
CA LYS A 334 25.67 3.55 30.54
C LYS A 334 25.77 2.91 29.17
N ASP A 335 24.92 3.40 28.24
CA ASP A 335 24.95 2.88 26.90
C ASP A 335 26.28 3.30 26.29
N ASP A 336 27.13 2.31 25.98
CA ASP A 336 28.48 2.56 25.46
C ASP A 336 28.42 3.12 24.01
N LEU A 337 27.22 3.20 23.42
CA LEU A 337 26.97 3.71 22.08
C LEU A 337 26.04 4.92 22.13
N ILE A 338 26.53 6.05 21.61
CA ILE A 338 25.71 7.24 21.39
C ILE A 338 25.48 7.38 19.87
N VAL A 339 24.22 7.41 19.43
CA VAL A 339 23.85 7.59 18.04
C VAL A 339 23.42 9.04 17.81
N TYR A 340 24.08 9.71 16.87
CA TYR A 340 23.77 11.08 16.48
C TYR A 340 22.78 11.08 15.30
N ASN A 341 21.63 11.69 15.48
CA ASN A 341 20.47 11.52 14.58
C ASN A 341 20.44 12.50 13.40
N ALA A 342 21.54 13.20 13.09
CA ALA A 342 21.61 14.15 11.99
C ALA A 342 22.85 13.94 11.13
N VAL A 343 22.66 14.00 9.81
CA VAL A 343 23.74 13.99 8.81
C VAL A 343 23.55 15.13 7.85
N SER A 344 24.61 15.91 7.65
CA SER A 344 24.66 17.04 6.70
C SER A 344 25.86 16.83 5.76
N PRO A 345 25.73 16.03 4.71
CA PRO A 345 26.86 15.59 3.88
C PRO A 345 27.23 16.67 2.85
N ASN A 346 27.78 17.79 3.33
CA ASN A 346 28.17 18.97 2.57
C ASN A 346 29.70 19.17 2.49
N ASP A 347 30.47 18.24 3.08
CA ASP A 347 31.92 18.22 3.15
C ASP A 347 32.54 19.43 3.93
N ASP A 348 31.81 19.98 4.91
CA ASP A 348 32.28 21.05 5.78
C ASP A 348 33.02 20.54 7.06
N GLY A 349 33.04 19.22 7.25
CA GLY A 349 33.65 18.55 8.39
C GLY A 349 32.75 18.45 9.62
N ILE A 350 31.46 18.87 9.50
CA ILE A 350 30.49 18.81 10.61
C ILE A 350 29.29 17.96 10.21
N ASN A 351 29.09 16.83 10.90
CA ASN A 351 28.01 15.88 10.65
C ASN A 351 27.93 15.37 9.19
N ASP A 352 29.05 15.31 8.48
CA ASP A 352 29.12 14.78 7.12
C ASP A 352 28.80 13.29 7.04
N THR A 353 28.86 12.58 8.15
CA THR A 353 28.66 11.15 8.25
C THR A 353 27.66 10.79 9.34
N PHE A 354 27.04 9.63 9.24
CA PHE A 354 26.22 9.08 10.32
C PHE A 354 27.13 8.60 11.46
N HIS A 355 27.22 9.40 12.49
CA HIS A 355 28.13 9.20 13.60
C HIS A 355 27.49 8.34 14.70
N ILE A 356 28.20 7.26 15.10
CA ILE A 356 27.83 6.35 16.19
C ILE A 356 29.02 6.24 17.14
N GLU A 357 29.08 7.10 18.13
CA GLU A 357 30.15 7.12 19.09
C GLU A 357 30.25 5.78 19.85
N GLY A 358 31.47 5.20 19.90
CA GLY A 358 31.74 3.93 20.55
C GLY A 358 31.53 2.70 19.69
N ILE A 359 31.13 2.82 18.42
CA ILE A 359 30.85 1.67 17.54
C ILE A 359 32.07 0.80 17.26
N ASP A 360 33.25 1.39 17.25
CA ASP A 360 34.54 0.67 17.06
C ASP A 360 34.82 -0.38 18.12
N GLN A 361 34.16 -0.31 19.29
CA GLN A 361 34.23 -1.33 20.33
C GLN A 361 33.44 -2.61 19.95
N TYR A 362 32.59 -2.53 18.93
CA TYR A 362 31.71 -3.60 18.48
C TYR A 362 31.93 -3.90 16.98
N PRO A 363 33.07 -4.51 16.60
CA PRO A 363 33.38 -4.76 15.19
C PRO A 363 32.39 -5.74 14.51
N ASP A 364 31.72 -6.60 15.30
CA ASP A 364 30.64 -7.46 14.85
C ASP A 364 29.32 -6.68 14.96
N ASN A 365 29.14 -5.76 14.01
CA ASN A 365 27.97 -4.93 13.89
C ASN A 365 27.45 -4.85 12.46
N THR A 366 26.19 -4.44 12.29
CA THR A 366 25.60 -4.05 11.02
C THR A 366 24.74 -2.81 11.21
N VAL A 367 24.84 -1.88 10.25
CA VAL A 367 23.99 -0.70 10.16
C VAL A 367 23.20 -0.77 8.87
N GLU A 368 21.90 -0.63 8.96
CA GLU A 368 20.99 -0.54 7.83
C GLU A 368 20.22 0.78 7.91
N ILE A 369 20.07 1.51 6.79
CA ILE A 369 19.32 2.75 6.73
C ILE A 369 18.19 2.59 5.69
N TYR A 370 17.01 3.05 6.07
CA TYR A 370 15.79 2.94 5.29
C TYR A 370 15.17 4.32 5.09
N ASN A 371 14.59 4.54 3.92
CA ASN A 371 13.76 5.73 3.71
C ASN A 371 12.39 5.56 4.41
N ARG A 372 11.58 6.63 4.41
CA ARG A 372 10.25 6.65 5.03
C ARG A 372 9.27 5.58 4.49
N TRP A 373 9.53 5.03 3.31
CA TRP A 373 8.73 3.95 2.72
C TRP A 373 9.28 2.54 3.04
N GLY A 374 10.21 2.42 3.98
CA GLY A 374 10.82 1.15 4.34
C GLY A 374 11.80 0.59 3.29
N VAL A 375 12.16 1.38 2.28
CA VAL A 375 13.15 0.96 1.27
C VAL A 375 14.54 1.15 1.84
N LYS A 376 15.35 0.07 1.90
CA LYS A 376 16.72 0.13 2.34
C LYS A 376 17.56 0.92 1.34
N VAL A 377 18.17 2.00 1.80
CA VAL A 377 19.00 2.91 0.99
C VAL A 377 20.49 2.76 1.26
N PHE A 378 20.86 2.16 2.40
CA PHE A 378 22.25 1.88 2.76
C PHE A 378 22.32 0.67 3.69
N ASP A 379 23.39 -0.14 3.56
CA ASP A 379 23.78 -1.12 4.55
C ASP A 379 25.30 -1.30 4.63
N ALA A 380 25.79 -1.52 5.84
CA ALA A 380 27.20 -1.82 6.10
C ALA A 380 27.33 -2.90 7.16
N VAL A 381 28.26 -3.82 6.95
CA VAL A 381 28.74 -4.79 7.93
C VAL A 381 30.07 -4.25 8.49
N SER A 382 30.28 -4.35 9.78
CA SER A 382 31.44 -3.77 10.47
C SER A 382 31.54 -2.24 10.25
N TYR A 383 30.40 -1.57 10.45
CA TYR A 383 30.32 -0.10 10.42
C TYR A 383 31.32 0.50 11.40
N ASN A 384 32.04 1.52 11.00
CA ASN A 384 33.08 2.17 11.83
C ASN A 384 33.16 3.68 11.52
N GLU A 385 33.90 4.43 12.34
CA GLU A 385 34.05 5.88 12.22
C GLU A 385 35.22 6.32 11.32
N SER A 386 35.87 5.39 10.58
CA SER A 386 37.05 5.69 9.80
C SER A 386 36.85 5.60 8.29
N ASP A 387 36.33 4.47 7.79
CA ASP A 387 36.25 4.22 6.34
C ASP A 387 34.95 3.57 5.88
N ASN A 388 34.20 2.92 6.79
CA ASN A 388 32.96 2.21 6.47
C ASN A 388 31.75 2.85 7.14
N MET A 389 31.50 4.11 6.81
CA MET A 389 30.42 4.92 7.37
C MET A 389 29.47 5.45 6.30
N PHE A 390 28.24 5.76 6.70
CA PHE A 390 27.26 6.37 5.81
C PHE A 390 27.56 7.87 5.62
N LYS A 391 27.57 8.30 4.37
CA LYS A 391 27.90 9.67 3.91
C LYS A 391 26.77 10.34 3.13
N GLY A 392 25.52 9.94 3.37
CA GLY A 392 24.35 10.53 2.68
C GLY A 392 24.12 10.04 1.24
N TYR A 393 24.78 8.98 0.79
CA TYR A 393 24.65 8.42 -0.55
C TYR A 393 23.94 7.07 -0.54
N SER A 394 23.19 6.80 -1.59
CA SER A 394 22.49 5.53 -1.78
C SER A 394 23.42 4.41 -2.24
N ASP A 395 23.22 3.20 -1.74
CA ASP A 395 23.83 1.96 -2.26
C ASP A 395 23.19 1.44 -3.56
N GLY A 396 22.18 2.16 -4.08
CA GLY A 396 21.57 1.85 -5.39
C GLY A 396 20.49 0.79 -5.34
N ARG A 397 19.63 0.79 -4.32
CA ARG A 397 18.48 -0.12 -4.22
C ARG A 397 17.17 0.58 -4.56
N VAL A 398 16.45 -0.02 -5.50
CA VAL A 398 15.05 0.15 -5.93
C VAL A 398 14.62 1.55 -6.44
N THR A 399 14.95 2.66 -5.82
CA THR A 399 14.43 3.99 -6.22
C THR A 399 15.49 5.05 -6.50
N VAL A 400 16.70 4.84 -6.00
CA VAL A 400 17.81 5.78 -6.14
C VAL A 400 19.01 5.04 -6.70
N LYS A 401 19.66 5.60 -7.72
CA LYS A 401 20.85 4.97 -8.31
C LYS A 401 21.98 4.93 -7.28
N ARG A 402 22.84 3.91 -7.40
CA ARG A 402 24.02 3.80 -6.55
C ARG A 402 24.91 5.05 -6.70
N GLY A 403 25.26 5.66 -5.57
CA GLY A 403 26.08 6.85 -5.52
C GLY A 403 25.32 8.17 -5.68
N ASP A 404 23.98 8.15 -5.85
CA ASP A 404 23.20 9.38 -5.80
C ASP A 404 23.07 9.86 -4.34
N LYS A 405 23.13 11.16 -4.12
CA LYS A 405 22.78 11.76 -2.82
C LYS A 405 21.33 11.49 -2.49
N LEU A 406 21.10 11.07 -1.25
CA LEU A 406 19.75 10.87 -0.76
C LEU A 406 19.07 12.23 -0.52
N PRO A 407 17.77 12.39 -0.83
CA PRO A 407 17.03 13.61 -0.57
C PRO A 407 17.06 14.03 0.90
N THR A 408 16.99 15.33 1.17
CA THR A 408 16.74 15.84 2.51
C THR A 408 15.45 15.25 3.08
N GLY A 409 15.50 14.76 4.32
CA GLY A 409 14.35 14.17 4.97
C GLY A 409 14.70 13.19 6.08
N THR A 410 13.65 12.60 6.66
CA THR A 410 13.78 11.61 7.74
C THR A 410 13.95 10.21 7.15
N TYR A 411 14.93 9.51 7.68
CA TYR A 411 15.27 8.11 7.41
C TYR A 411 15.24 7.34 8.71
N PHE A 412 15.27 6.01 8.64
CA PHE A 412 15.33 5.13 9.81
C PHE A 412 16.58 4.30 9.73
N TYR A 413 17.26 4.13 10.87
CA TYR A 413 18.39 3.22 10.97
C TYR A 413 18.06 2.03 11.86
N ILE A 414 18.70 0.91 11.57
CA ILE A 414 18.76 -0.27 12.43
C ILE A 414 20.23 -0.62 12.61
N LEU A 415 20.69 -0.56 13.86
CA LEU A 415 22.01 -0.98 14.27
C LEU A 415 21.89 -2.31 15.03
N LYS A 416 22.55 -3.36 14.54
CA LYS A 416 22.71 -4.63 15.25
C LYS A 416 24.16 -4.77 15.65
N TYR A 417 24.43 -5.19 16.86
CA TYR A 417 25.79 -5.38 17.37
C TYR A 417 25.85 -6.47 18.44
N ASN A 418 27.04 -7.02 18.69
CA ASN A 418 27.25 -8.06 19.69
C ASN A 418 27.89 -7.46 20.93
N LYS A 419 27.17 -7.46 22.07
CA LYS A 419 27.68 -7.02 23.38
C LYS A 419 27.83 -8.22 24.32
N LYS A 420 29.08 -8.58 24.68
CA LYS A 420 29.36 -9.70 25.58
C LYS A 420 28.72 -11.05 25.12
N GLY A 421 28.75 -11.33 23.84
CA GLY A 421 28.18 -12.57 23.28
C GLY A 421 26.64 -12.58 23.15
N LYS A 422 25.96 -11.45 23.39
CA LYS A 422 24.54 -11.29 23.21
C LYS A 422 24.31 -10.31 22.07
N GLY A 423 23.49 -10.70 21.07
CA GLY A 423 23.01 -9.80 20.02
C GLY A 423 22.17 -8.68 20.63
N GLN A 424 22.48 -7.45 20.28
CA GLN A 424 21.76 -6.25 20.67
C GLN A 424 21.26 -5.55 19.39
N GLN A 425 20.16 -4.82 19.50
CA GLN A 425 19.64 -4.02 18.42
C GLN A 425 19.24 -2.64 18.94
N LYS A 426 19.62 -1.60 18.18
CA LYS A 426 19.12 -0.24 18.33
C LYS A 426 18.46 0.17 17.02
N ALA A 427 17.38 0.89 17.10
CA ALA A 427 16.76 1.53 15.95
C ALA A 427 16.42 2.98 16.29
N GLY A 428 16.39 3.83 15.29
CA GLY A 428 16.11 5.24 15.48
C GLY A 428 15.85 5.94 14.15
N TYR A 429 15.50 7.22 14.21
CA TYR A 429 15.45 8.06 13.02
C TYR A 429 16.80 8.73 12.77
N LEU A 430 17.03 9.09 11.53
CA LEU A 430 18.19 9.81 11.03
C LEU A 430 17.69 10.92 10.09
N TYR A 431 17.95 12.16 10.42
CA TYR A 431 17.64 13.27 9.54
C TYR A 431 18.82 13.57 8.62
N ILE A 432 18.58 13.55 7.32
CA ILE A 432 19.56 13.92 6.30
C ILE A 432 19.22 15.33 5.80
N ASN A 433 20.20 16.25 5.89
CA ASN A 433 20.10 17.60 5.36
C ASN A 433 21.11 17.78 4.22
N ASN A 434 20.64 17.79 3.00
CA ASN A 434 21.43 17.95 1.78
C ASN A 434 21.28 19.36 1.16
N GLN A 435 21.21 20.40 1.99
CA GLN A 435 21.17 21.79 1.51
C GLN A 435 22.55 22.28 1.07
#